data_17a6086521739b6e134f679d956fee82
#
_entry.id   17a6086521739b6e134f679d956fee82
#
_cell.length_a   1.000
_cell.length_b   1.000
_cell.length_c   1.000
_cell.angle_alpha   90.00
_cell.angle_beta   90.00
_cell.angle_gamma   90.00
#
_symmetry.space_group_name_H-M   'P 1'
#
loop_
_entity.id
_entity.type
_entity.pdbx_description
1 polymer ?
#
loop_
_entity_poly.entity_id
_entity_poly.type
_entity_poly.pdbx_seq_one_letter_code
_entity_poly.pdbx_strand_id
1 'polypeptide(L)'
;MHRLYWHSKDFQRYFFTYIALFVCVFLVGISIFSAAMRKERKEANEKSFLDESQKVRDVLDDIWEVGSEVSNVLQNSIWVQKFTSESKIFENEFGPMEKQDISVNLTALCSLNSALRDIAVLYPQKDLVVTSSGWFSVSEYENYLQRKLQLPANLVTEHLLNVPGCEGPLKPSNFAFHNADYLVYVQQLDILTPPRAIAISCFDKAAMQKLLQQVCGEQVTQLLVKDWNGQPIWQVDFQQTSAPTQTCSTSSQSMLVTYDLTYED
;
A
#
# COMPACT_ATOMS: atom_id res chain seq x y z
N MET A 1 11.80 -27.65 79.00
CA MET A 1 10.90 -26.51 79.29
C MET A 1 10.67 -25.60 78.08
N HIS A 2 10.23 -26.14 76.87
CA HIS A 2 10.04 -25.32 75.68
C HIS A 2 8.62 -25.44 75.06
N ARG A 3 7.63 -26.01 75.73
CA ARG A 3 6.26 -26.22 75.17
C ARG A 3 5.18 -25.24 75.64
N LEU A 4 5.48 -24.22 76.44
CA LEU A 4 4.46 -23.40 77.09
C LEU A 4 4.17 -22.03 76.47
N TYR A 5 4.94 -21.58 75.46
CA TYR A 5 4.73 -20.26 74.84
C TYR A 5 3.77 -20.24 73.67
N TRP A 6 3.51 -21.38 73.00
CA TRP A 6 2.67 -21.46 71.79
C TRP A 6 1.17 -21.36 72.03
N HIS A 7 0.71 -21.45 73.30
CA HIS A 7 -0.70 -21.42 73.66
C HIS A 7 -1.18 -20.13 74.34
N SER A 8 -0.34 -19.10 74.46
CA SER A 8 -0.83 -17.82 74.93
C SER A 8 -1.66 -17.15 73.85
N LYS A 9 -2.88 -16.75 74.10
CA LYS A 9 -3.80 -16.06 73.17
C LYS A 9 -3.14 -14.81 72.58
N ASP A 10 -2.28 -14.16 73.33
CA ASP A 10 -1.56 -12.96 72.93
C ASP A 10 -0.47 -13.28 71.89
N PHE A 11 0.32 -14.37 72.06
CA PHE A 11 1.29 -14.81 71.08
C PHE A 11 0.65 -15.16 69.71
N GLN A 12 -0.47 -15.88 69.74
CA GLN A 12 -1.21 -16.21 68.53
C GLN A 12 -1.75 -14.95 67.83
N ARG A 13 -2.25 -13.97 68.58
CA ARG A 13 -2.70 -12.68 68.03
C ARG A 13 -1.57 -11.94 67.35
N TYR A 14 -0.44 -11.77 68.01
CA TYR A 14 0.70 -11.08 67.39
C TYR A 14 1.25 -11.83 66.19
N PHE A 15 1.35 -13.14 66.23
CA PHE A 15 1.80 -13.99 65.12
C PHE A 15 0.90 -13.85 63.89
N PHE A 16 -0.41 -13.93 64.06
CA PHE A 16 -1.33 -13.72 62.98
C PHE A 16 -1.31 -12.28 62.44
N THR A 17 -1.13 -11.29 63.27
CA THR A 17 -1.01 -9.90 62.87
C THR A 17 0.24 -9.68 62.00
N TYR A 18 1.36 -10.25 62.40
CA TYR A 18 2.61 -10.16 61.62
C TYR A 18 2.49 -10.91 60.29
N ILE A 19 1.88 -12.10 60.25
CA ILE A 19 1.63 -12.81 59.01
C ILE A 19 0.72 -12.00 58.08
N ALA A 20 -0.37 -11.47 58.62
CA ALA A 20 -1.30 -10.65 57.85
C ALA A 20 -0.60 -9.41 57.24
N LEU A 21 0.22 -8.72 58.07
CA LEU A 21 0.98 -7.57 57.63
C LEU A 21 1.97 -7.96 56.53
N PHE A 22 2.70 -9.07 56.72
CA PHE A 22 3.63 -9.58 55.71
C PHE A 22 2.94 -9.92 54.38
N VAL A 23 1.80 -10.60 54.47
CA VAL A 23 0.99 -10.93 53.29
C VAL A 23 0.47 -9.67 52.56
N CYS A 24 0.03 -8.66 53.34
CA CYS A 24 -0.41 -7.40 52.76
C CYS A 24 0.76 -6.67 52.01
N VAL A 25 1.90 -6.58 52.65
CA VAL A 25 3.09 -5.95 52.03
C VAL A 25 3.50 -6.71 50.76
N PHE A 26 3.48 -8.05 50.83
CA PHE A 26 3.80 -8.90 49.67
C PHE A 26 2.80 -8.73 48.49
N LEU A 27 1.51 -8.67 48.79
CA LEU A 27 0.47 -8.43 47.79
C LEU A 27 0.57 -7.04 47.15
N VAL A 28 0.87 -6.02 47.96
CA VAL A 28 1.13 -4.67 47.42
C VAL A 28 2.37 -4.67 46.53
N GLY A 29 3.45 -5.34 46.97
CA GLY A 29 4.67 -5.48 46.15
C GLY A 29 4.40 -6.17 44.81
N ILE A 30 3.66 -7.29 44.81
CA ILE A 30 3.25 -7.98 43.57
C ILE A 30 2.38 -7.08 42.69
N SER A 31 1.46 -6.33 43.26
CA SER A 31 0.56 -5.44 42.51
C SER A 31 1.35 -4.32 41.81
N ILE A 32 2.30 -3.69 42.51
CA ILE A 32 3.17 -2.64 41.95
C ILE A 32 4.06 -3.24 40.85
N PHE A 33 4.69 -4.38 41.10
CA PHE A 33 5.53 -5.06 40.10
C PHE A 33 4.72 -5.46 38.86
N SER A 34 3.53 -6.04 39.06
CA SER A 34 2.64 -6.40 37.93
C SER A 34 2.19 -5.18 37.12
N ALA A 35 1.93 -4.07 37.79
CA ALA A 35 1.59 -2.81 37.10
C ALA A 35 2.76 -2.25 36.29
N ALA A 36 3.97 -2.28 36.88
CA ALA A 36 5.19 -1.85 36.18
C ALA A 36 5.48 -2.72 34.95
N MET A 37 5.39 -4.06 35.10
CA MET A 37 5.59 -5.00 33.98
C MET A 37 4.55 -4.84 32.88
N ARG A 38 3.29 -4.57 33.22
CA ARG A 38 2.26 -4.30 32.21
C ARG A 38 2.55 -3.02 31.44
N LYS A 39 2.99 -1.97 32.14
CA LYS A 39 3.36 -0.70 31.51
C LYS A 39 4.53 -0.87 30.55
N GLU A 40 5.59 -1.55 30.97
CA GLU A 40 6.78 -1.82 30.16
C GLU A 40 6.43 -2.65 28.90
N ARG A 41 5.60 -3.70 29.07
CA ARG A 41 5.12 -4.48 27.91
C ARG A 41 4.30 -3.65 26.94
N LYS A 42 3.42 -2.80 27.45
CA LYS A 42 2.61 -1.92 26.62
C LYS A 42 3.49 -0.96 25.81
N GLU A 43 4.46 -0.30 26.44
CA GLU A 43 5.41 0.60 25.76
C GLU A 43 6.25 -0.15 24.71
N ALA A 44 6.70 -1.37 25.02
CA ALA A 44 7.43 -2.22 24.08
C ALA A 44 6.57 -2.63 22.87
N ASN A 45 5.30 -3.02 23.10
CA ASN A 45 4.38 -3.37 22.03
C ASN A 45 4.06 -2.15 21.14
N GLU A 46 3.76 -0.99 21.73
CA GLU A 46 3.51 0.25 20.98
C GLU A 46 4.70 0.61 20.08
N LYS A 47 5.92 0.49 20.60
CA LYS A 47 7.12 0.73 19.82
C LYS A 47 7.27 -0.28 18.68
N SER A 48 7.03 -1.57 18.95
CA SER A 48 7.08 -2.62 17.92
C SER A 48 6.07 -2.35 16.80
N PHE A 49 4.84 -1.94 17.14
CA PHE A 49 3.81 -1.60 16.16
C PHE A 49 4.19 -0.40 15.29
N LEU A 50 4.80 0.63 15.89
CA LEU A 50 5.29 1.77 15.13
C LEU A 50 6.39 1.36 14.14
N ASP A 51 7.33 0.54 14.58
CA ASP A 51 8.41 0.04 13.72
C ASP A 51 7.87 -0.82 12.57
N GLU A 52 6.86 -1.67 12.83
CA GLU A 52 6.21 -2.46 11.78
C GLU A 52 5.39 -1.59 10.82
N SER A 53 4.64 -0.63 11.34
CA SER A 53 3.88 0.29 10.49
C SER A 53 4.78 1.09 9.55
N GLN A 54 5.96 1.48 10.02
CA GLN A 54 6.96 2.14 9.17
C GLN A 54 7.46 1.21 8.07
N LYS A 55 7.79 -0.04 8.38
CA LYS A 55 8.26 -1.02 7.38
C LYS A 55 7.20 -1.28 6.30
N VAL A 56 5.94 -1.46 6.71
CA VAL A 56 4.82 -1.64 5.77
C VAL A 56 4.65 -0.42 4.88
N ARG A 57 4.71 0.78 5.46
CA ARG A 57 4.67 2.03 4.72
C ARG A 57 5.81 2.09 3.70
N ASP A 58 7.05 1.83 4.14
CA ASP A 58 8.23 1.93 3.29
C ASP A 58 8.12 0.95 2.09
N VAL A 59 7.67 -0.29 2.31
CA VAL A 59 7.42 -1.25 1.22
C VAL A 59 6.33 -0.79 0.26
N LEU A 60 5.25 -0.21 0.76
CA LEU A 60 4.19 0.32 -0.10
C LEU A 60 4.67 1.54 -0.88
N ASP A 61 5.38 2.44 -0.22
CA ASP A 61 5.95 3.63 -0.86
C ASP A 61 6.96 3.23 -1.96
N ASP A 62 7.80 2.21 -1.73
CA ASP A 62 8.70 1.64 -2.75
C ASP A 62 7.92 1.09 -3.96
N ILE A 63 6.80 0.41 -3.73
CA ILE A 63 5.95 -0.10 -4.82
C ILE A 63 5.36 1.06 -5.64
N TRP A 64 4.88 2.10 -4.98
CA TRP A 64 4.32 3.28 -5.64
C TRP A 64 5.38 4.09 -6.39
N GLU A 65 6.58 4.19 -5.82
CA GLU A 65 7.71 4.89 -6.45
C GLU A 65 8.07 4.26 -7.79
N VAL A 66 7.99 2.93 -7.93
CA VAL A 66 8.16 2.24 -9.23
C VAL A 66 7.21 2.78 -10.29
N GLY A 67 5.95 3.07 -9.97
CA GLY A 67 5.01 3.67 -10.92
C GLY A 67 5.45 5.06 -11.41
N SER A 68 5.98 5.86 -10.48
CA SER A 68 6.54 7.19 -10.80
C SER A 68 7.83 7.09 -11.61
N GLU A 69 8.74 6.18 -11.25
CA GLU A 69 9.98 5.93 -11.98
C GLU A 69 9.73 5.46 -13.40
N VAL A 70 8.80 4.51 -13.58
CA VAL A 70 8.38 4.06 -14.91
C VAL A 70 7.84 5.23 -15.74
N SER A 71 7.00 6.08 -15.16
CA SER A 71 6.47 7.26 -15.83
C SER A 71 7.58 8.25 -16.21
N ASN A 72 8.57 8.46 -15.34
CA ASN A 72 9.73 9.32 -15.64
C ASN A 72 10.59 8.74 -16.77
N VAL A 73 10.81 7.43 -16.81
CA VAL A 73 11.53 6.76 -17.90
C VAL A 73 10.75 6.91 -19.20
N LEU A 74 9.44 6.71 -19.18
CA LEU A 74 8.58 6.87 -20.35
C LEU A 74 8.58 8.31 -20.87
N GLN A 75 8.46 9.29 -19.99
CA GLN A 75 8.49 10.72 -20.36
C GLN A 75 9.78 11.10 -21.08
N ASN A 76 10.91 10.51 -20.69
CA ASN A 76 12.21 10.76 -21.29
C ASN A 76 12.50 9.86 -22.51
N SER A 77 11.61 8.92 -22.84
CA SER A 77 11.79 8.02 -23.98
C SER A 77 11.57 8.73 -25.30
N ILE A 78 12.50 8.55 -26.25
CA ILE A 78 12.44 9.18 -27.57
C ILE A 78 11.15 8.85 -28.31
N TRP A 79 10.65 7.61 -28.20
CA TRP A 79 9.43 7.20 -28.88
C TRP A 79 8.18 7.88 -28.29
N VAL A 80 8.12 8.11 -26.95
CA VAL A 80 7.03 8.88 -26.34
C VAL A 80 7.05 10.31 -26.83
N GLN A 81 8.23 10.93 -26.85
CA GLN A 81 8.40 12.30 -27.35
C GLN A 81 8.05 12.44 -28.85
N LYS A 82 8.38 11.44 -29.66
CA LYS A 82 7.95 11.40 -31.08
C LYS A 82 6.44 11.41 -31.21
N PHE A 83 5.70 10.63 -30.40
CA PHE A 83 4.25 10.59 -30.46
C PHE A 83 3.57 11.85 -29.92
N THR A 84 4.17 12.53 -28.96
CA THR A 84 3.62 13.77 -28.38
C THR A 84 3.97 15.00 -29.19
N SER A 85 4.97 14.90 -30.09
CA SER A 85 5.37 16.01 -30.94
C SER A 85 4.34 16.31 -32.03
N GLU A 86 4.04 17.59 -32.25
CA GLU A 86 3.25 18.09 -33.39
C GLU A 86 4.04 18.19 -34.69
N SER A 87 5.34 17.92 -34.62
CA SER A 87 6.21 18.09 -35.79
C SER A 87 5.92 17.03 -36.84
N LYS A 88 5.58 17.49 -38.07
CA LYS A 88 5.41 16.63 -39.25
C LYS A 88 6.65 15.77 -39.57
N ILE A 89 7.83 16.12 -39.03
CA ILE A 89 9.05 15.34 -39.18
C ILE A 89 8.91 13.95 -38.51
N PHE A 90 8.05 13.82 -37.54
CA PHE A 90 7.81 12.57 -36.79
C PHE A 90 6.48 11.86 -37.19
N GLU A 91 5.81 12.31 -38.25
CA GLU A 91 4.59 11.62 -38.78
C GLU A 91 4.90 10.25 -39.40
N ASN A 92 6.17 9.89 -39.56
CA ASN A 92 6.55 8.59 -40.09
C ASN A 92 6.11 7.50 -39.08
N GLU A 93 5.26 6.61 -39.57
CA GLU A 93 4.82 5.43 -38.84
C GLU A 93 6.04 4.62 -38.38
N PHE A 94 5.97 4.18 -37.12
CA PHE A 94 6.99 3.27 -36.59
C PHE A 94 6.99 1.98 -37.41
N GLY A 95 8.18 1.58 -37.85
CA GLY A 95 8.36 0.29 -38.53
C GLY A 95 8.07 -0.88 -37.56
N PRO A 96 7.83 -2.08 -38.14
CA PRO A 96 7.54 -3.27 -37.31
C PRO A 96 8.62 -3.57 -36.26
N MET A 97 9.88 -3.35 -36.58
CA MET A 97 11.00 -3.55 -35.65
C MET A 97 10.99 -2.54 -34.49
N GLU A 98 10.75 -1.25 -34.78
CA GLU A 98 10.64 -0.22 -33.75
C GLU A 98 9.46 -0.50 -32.82
N LYS A 99 8.33 -0.95 -33.34
CA LYS A 99 7.16 -1.37 -32.55
C LYS A 99 7.49 -2.53 -31.61
N GLN A 100 8.24 -3.50 -32.11
CA GLN A 100 8.70 -4.64 -31.30
C GLN A 100 9.67 -4.19 -30.21
N ASP A 101 10.63 -3.33 -30.52
CA ASP A 101 11.61 -2.81 -29.56
C ASP A 101 10.92 -2.04 -28.43
N ILE A 102 9.89 -1.24 -28.74
CA ILE A 102 9.09 -0.53 -27.75
C ILE A 102 8.37 -1.52 -26.83
N SER A 103 7.74 -2.56 -27.38
CA SER A 103 7.04 -3.58 -26.58
C SER A 103 8.02 -4.36 -25.69
N VAL A 104 9.22 -4.68 -26.18
CA VAL A 104 10.28 -5.32 -25.38
C VAL A 104 10.74 -4.41 -24.25
N ASN A 105 10.94 -3.12 -24.52
CA ASN A 105 11.30 -2.15 -23.49
C ASN A 105 10.21 -2.02 -22.40
N LEU A 106 8.94 -1.96 -22.78
CA LEU A 106 7.83 -1.94 -21.82
C LEU A 106 7.78 -3.23 -20.99
N THR A 107 8.03 -4.40 -21.60
CA THR A 107 8.13 -5.68 -20.88
C THR A 107 9.28 -5.66 -19.87
N ALA A 108 10.43 -5.09 -20.25
CA ALA A 108 11.56 -4.95 -19.33
C ALA A 108 11.22 -4.03 -18.14
N LEU A 109 10.50 -2.92 -18.37
CA LEU A 109 10.01 -2.05 -17.32
C LEU A 109 9.04 -2.77 -16.38
N CYS A 110 8.13 -3.61 -16.89
CA CYS A 110 7.27 -4.45 -16.06
C CYS A 110 8.07 -5.40 -15.14
N SER A 111 9.27 -5.78 -15.55
CA SER A 111 10.13 -6.71 -14.79
C SER A 111 10.84 -6.04 -13.60
N LEU A 112 10.80 -4.71 -13.47
CA LEU A 112 11.45 -3.97 -12.39
C LEU A 112 10.82 -4.28 -11.01
N ASN A 113 9.52 -4.58 -11.00
CA ASN A 113 8.83 -4.93 -9.77
C ASN A 113 7.82 -6.05 -10.01
N SER A 114 7.82 -7.07 -9.15
CA SER A 114 6.94 -8.23 -9.27
C SER A 114 5.45 -7.89 -9.11
N ALA A 115 5.12 -6.77 -8.48
CA ALA A 115 3.75 -6.28 -8.35
C ALA A 115 3.26 -5.54 -9.60
N LEU A 116 4.16 -5.06 -10.46
CA LEU A 116 3.82 -4.35 -11.69
C LEU A 116 3.44 -5.35 -12.80
N ARG A 117 2.17 -5.42 -13.13
CA ARG A 117 1.63 -6.43 -14.07
C ARG A 117 1.66 -5.99 -15.51
N ASP A 118 1.31 -4.73 -15.78
CA ASP A 118 1.25 -4.17 -17.13
C ASP A 118 1.52 -2.67 -17.09
N ILE A 119 2.09 -2.18 -18.19
CA ILE A 119 2.33 -0.77 -18.44
C ILE A 119 1.75 -0.43 -19.81
N ALA A 120 0.99 0.66 -19.88
CA ALA A 120 0.49 1.20 -21.11
C ALA A 120 0.77 2.69 -21.21
N VAL A 121 0.95 3.17 -22.44
CA VAL A 121 0.98 4.60 -22.76
C VAL A 121 -0.18 4.92 -23.69
N LEU A 122 -1.10 5.73 -23.18
CA LEU A 122 -2.28 6.18 -23.89
C LEU A 122 -1.99 7.52 -24.59
N TYR A 123 -2.32 7.60 -25.88
CA TYR A 123 -2.29 8.83 -26.69
C TYR A 123 -3.74 9.19 -27.10
N PRO A 124 -4.45 10.00 -26.31
CA PRO A 124 -5.88 10.25 -26.51
C PRO A 124 -6.21 10.83 -27.89
N GLN A 125 -5.39 11.75 -28.39
CA GLN A 125 -5.61 12.44 -29.67
C GLN A 125 -5.36 11.55 -30.89
N LYS A 126 -4.69 10.41 -30.72
CA LYS A 126 -4.32 9.49 -31.81
C LYS A 126 -5.11 8.18 -31.75
N ASP A 127 -6.05 8.03 -30.81
CA ASP A 127 -6.76 6.77 -30.53
C ASP A 127 -5.81 5.58 -30.46
N LEU A 128 -4.71 5.75 -29.70
CA LEU A 128 -3.62 4.79 -29.65
C LEU A 128 -3.23 4.48 -28.21
N VAL A 129 -3.09 3.19 -27.92
CA VAL A 129 -2.51 2.69 -26.67
C VAL A 129 -1.36 1.74 -26.99
N VAL A 130 -0.21 1.98 -26.42
CA VAL A 130 0.98 1.16 -26.58
C VAL A 130 1.25 0.44 -25.27
N THR A 131 1.32 -0.88 -25.31
CA THR A 131 1.55 -1.74 -24.12
C THR A 131 2.69 -2.71 -24.34
N SER A 132 3.10 -3.42 -23.28
CA SER A 132 4.02 -4.55 -23.37
C SER A 132 3.49 -5.67 -24.27
N SER A 133 2.17 -5.83 -24.36
CA SER A 133 1.49 -6.88 -25.13
C SER A 133 1.21 -6.51 -26.58
N GLY A 134 1.30 -5.22 -26.96
CA GLY A 134 1.04 -4.76 -28.30
C GLY A 134 0.51 -3.33 -28.40
N TRP A 135 -0.01 -3.03 -29.55
CA TRP A 135 -0.53 -1.72 -29.95
C TRP A 135 -2.02 -1.85 -30.22
N PHE A 136 -2.83 -0.99 -29.63
CA PHE A 136 -4.27 -1.08 -29.61
C PHE A 136 -4.88 0.30 -29.91
N SER A 137 -6.09 0.31 -30.50
CA SER A 137 -6.98 1.47 -30.33
C SER A 137 -7.48 1.54 -28.90
N VAL A 138 -8.04 2.68 -28.48
CA VAL A 138 -8.58 2.82 -27.11
C VAL A 138 -9.65 1.76 -26.84
N SER A 139 -10.55 1.52 -27.80
CA SER A 139 -11.63 0.52 -27.66
C SER A 139 -11.10 -0.92 -27.58
N GLU A 140 -10.05 -1.25 -28.33
CA GLU A 140 -9.39 -2.57 -28.25
C GLU A 140 -8.69 -2.75 -26.92
N TYR A 141 -8.06 -1.69 -26.39
CA TYR A 141 -7.41 -1.73 -25.09
C TYR A 141 -8.42 -1.88 -23.95
N GLU A 142 -9.57 -1.20 -24.01
CA GLU A 142 -10.65 -1.41 -23.03
C GLU A 142 -11.15 -2.88 -23.05
N ASN A 143 -11.31 -3.47 -24.23
CA ASN A 143 -11.62 -4.89 -24.35
C ASN A 143 -10.50 -5.80 -23.78
N TYR A 144 -9.24 -5.42 -23.96
CA TYR A 144 -8.10 -6.11 -23.36
C TYR A 144 -8.14 -6.03 -21.84
N LEU A 145 -8.33 -4.83 -21.27
CA LEU A 145 -8.45 -4.62 -19.83
C LEU A 145 -9.59 -5.45 -19.22
N GLN A 146 -10.75 -5.46 -19.89
CA GLN A 146 -11.90 -6.24 -19.43
C GLN A 146 -11.63 -7.75 -19.45
N ARG A 147 -11.02 -8.26 -20.52
CA ARG A 147 -10.78 -9.71 -20.69
C ARG A 147 -9.62 -10.23 -19.87
N LYS A 148 -8.54 -9.46 -19.74
CA LYS A 148 -7.29 -9.88 -19.10
C LYS A 148 -7.22 -9.50 -17.63
N LEU A 149 -7.70 -8.30 -17.28
CA LEU A 149 -7.58 -7.75 -15.93
C LEU A 149 -8.94 -7.63 -15.23
N GLN A 150 -10.03 -8.07 -15.89
CA GLN A 150 -11.41 -8.01 -15.37
C GLN A 150 -11.81 -6.61 -14.86
N LEU A 151 -11.22 -5.58 -15.48
CA LEU A 151 -11.53 -4.19 -15.18
C LEU A 151 -12.85 -3.80 -15.88
N PRO A 152 -13.57 -2.77 -15.37
CA PRO A 152 -14.82 -2.32 -15.98
C PRO A 152 -14.65 -1.96 -17.46
N ALA A 153 -15.66 -2.21 -18.27
CA ALA A 153 -15.73 -1.69 -19.64
C ALA A 153 -15.76 -0.16 -19.62
N ASN A 154 -15.25 0.46 -20.69
CA ASN A 154 -15.19 1.92 -20.87
C ASN A 154 -14.35 2.67 -19.82
N LEU A 155 -13.49 1.97 -19.12
CA LEU A 155 -12.65 2.50 -18.05
C LEU A 155 -11.81 3.69 -18.52
N VAL A 156 -11.15 3.56 -19.66
CA VAL A 156 -10.30 4.61 -20.23
C VAL A 156 -11.15 5.78 -20.69
N THR A 157 -12.22 5.49 -21.43
CA THR A 157 -13.09 6.52 -21.99
C THR A 157 -13.82 7.32 -20.93
N GLU A 158 -14.37 6.68 -19.91
CA GLU A 158 -15.18 7.34 -18.89
C GLU A 158 -14.33 8.08 -17.86
N HIS A 159 -13.20 7.52 -17.47
CA HIS A 159 -12.45 8.02 -16.35
C HIS A 159 -11.12 8.70 -16.70
N LEU A 160 -10.54 8.41 -17.86
CA LEU A 160 -9.30 9.06 -18.30
C LEU A 160 -9.53 10.13 -19.36
N LEU A 161 -10.52 9.94 -20.24
CA LEU A 161 -10.78 10.86 -21.34
C LEU A 161 -11.92 11.85 -21.06
N ASN A 162 -12.92 11.45 -20.26
CA ASN A 162 -14.14 12.24 -20.00
C ASN A 162 -14.24 12.80 -18.58
N VAL A 163 -13.16 12.86 -17.81
CA VAL A 163 -13.23 13.45 -16.47
C VAL A 163 -13.51 14.96 -16.59
N PRO A 164 -14.70 15.44 -16.16
CA PRO A 164 -14.98 16.85 -16.11
C PRO A 164 -14.02 17.51 -15.11
N GLY A 165 -13.17 18.40 -15.58
CA GLY A 165 -12.19 19.09 -14.75
C GLY A 165 -10.75 18.59 -14.89
N CYS A 166 -10.41 17.73 -15.86
CA CYS A 166 -9.05 17.52 -16.30
C CYS A 166 -8.45 18.73 -17.04
N GLU A 167 -8.90 19.94 -16.71
CA GLU A 167 -8.29 21.20 -17.14
C GLU A 167 -7.01 21.53 -16.36
N GLY A 168 -6.64 20.68 -15.39
CA GLY A 168 -5.41 20.81 -14.62
C GLY A 168 -4.54 19.56 -14.72
N PRO A 169 -3.26 19.64 -14.30
CA PRO A 169 -2.38 18.48 -14.29
C PRO A 169 -3.03 17.37 -13.45
N LEU A 170 -3.10 16.16 -14.00
CA LEU A 170 -3.50 14.97 -13.24
C LEU A 170 -2.61 14.92 -12.00
N LYS A 171 -3.22 15.03 -10.82
CA LYS A 171 -2.44 14.97 -9.58
C LYS A 171 -1.80 13.61 -9.47
N PRO A 172 -0.51 13.50 -9.12
CA PRO A 172 0.23 12.24 -9.10
C PRO A 172 -0.29 11.17 -8.12
N SER A 173 -1.40 11.41 -7.45
CA SER A 173 -2.02 10.55 -6.43
C SER A 173 -3.23 9.77 -6.91
N ASN A 174 -3.50 9.72 -8.20
CA ASN A 174 -4.75 9.12 -8.65
C ASN A 174 -4.54 7.65 -8.97
N PHE A 175 -4.80 6.78 -7.99
CA PHE A 175 -5.32 5.47 -8.32
C PHE A 175 -6.65 5.68 -9.01
N ALA A 176 -6.62 5.76 -10.34
CA ALA A 176 -7.81 6.02 -11.12
C ALA A 176 -8.85 4.93 -10.90
N PHE A 177 -8.38 3.70 -10.59
CA PHE A 177 -9.24 2.54 -10.47
C PHE A 177 -8.68 1.50 -9.53
N HIS A 178 -9.58 0.75 -8.92
CA HIS A 178 -9.27 -0.50 -8.26
C HIS A 178 -10.43 -1.49 -8.50
N ASN A 179 -10.09 -2.73 -8.71
CA ASN A 179 -11.02 -3.85 -8.59
C ASN A 179 -10.53 -4.80 -7.49
N ALA A 180 -11.06 -6.02 -7.43
CA ALA A 180 -10.62 -7.03 -6.47
C ALA A 180 -9.12 -7.35 -6.62
N ASP A 181 -8.59 -7.39 -7.86
CA ASP A 181 -7.29 -7.97 -8.17
C ASP A 181 -6.22 -6.92 -8.50
N TYR A 182 -6.61 -5.73 -8.97
CA TYR A 182 -5.67 -4.74 -9.50
C TYR A 182 -5.89 -3.35 -8.93
N LEU A 183 -4.77 -2.60 -8.84
CA LEU A 183 -4.72 -1.15 -8.66
C LEU A 183 -4.15 -0.53 -9.93
N VAL A 184 -4.80 0.50 -10.44
CA VAL A 184 -4.36 1.20 -11.65
C VAL A 184 -3.88 2.59 -11.27
N TYR A 185 -2.58 2.81 -11.45
CA TYR A 185 -1.92 4.09 -11.26
C TYR A 185 -1.80 4.81 -12.59
N VAL A 186 -2.14 6.09 -12.62
CA VAL A 186 -2.18 6.90 -13.83
C VAL A 186 -1.35 8.16 -13.63
N GLN A 187 -0.47 8.45 -14.59
CA GLN A 187 0.34 9.65 -14.58
C GLN A 187 0.38 10.29 -15.96
N GLN A 188 0.19 11.60 -15.99
CA GLN A 188 0.39 12.39 -17.20
C GLN A 188 1.90 12.48 -17.53
N LEU A 189 2.27 12.24 -18.80
CA LEU A 189 3.65 12.26 -19.27
C LEU A 189 4.10 13.61 -19.84
N ASP A 190 3.16 14.53 -20.02
CA ASP A 190 3.46 15.89 -20.49
C ASP A 190 2.76 16.93 -19.59
N ILE A 191 3.12 18.19 -19.77
CA ILE A 191 2.56 19.32 -19.02
C ILE A 191 1.36 19.99 -19.72
N LEU A 192 0.90 19.42 -20.84
CA LEU A 192 -0.14 20.01 -21.67
C LEU A 192 -1.53 19.65 -21.17
N THR A 193 -2.48 20.51 -21.44
CA THR A 193 -3.89 20.32 -21.13
C THR A 193 -4.73 20.54 -22.39
N PRO A 194 -5.45 19.54 -22.90
CA PRO A 194 -5.50 18.14 -22.43
C PRO A 194 -4.17 17.40 -22.64
N PRO A 195 -3.88 16.34 -21.83
CA PRO A 195 -2.65 15.59 -21.95
C PRO A 195 -2.54 14.88 -23.29
N ARG A 196 -1.34 14.87 -23.87
CA ARG A 196 -1.05 14.17 -25.14
C ARG A 196 -0.64 12.73 -24.92
N ALA A 197 -0.05 12.46 -23.76
CA ALA A 197 0.34 11.11 -23.36
C ALA A 197 0.07 10.88 -21.86
N ILE A 198 -0.45 9.71 -21.55
CA ILE A 198 -0.78 9.27 -20.19
C ILE A 198 -0.17 7.89 -19.98
N ALA A 199 0.66 7.73 -18.94
CA ALA A 199 1.11 6.42 -18.50
C ALA A 199 0.06 5.78 -17.61
N ILE A 200 -0.16 4.49 -17.80
CA ILE A 200 -1.07 3.64 -17.04
C ILE A 200 -0.25 2.47 -16.53
N SER A 201 -0.13 2.31 -15.22
CA SER A 201 0.59 1.22 -14.57
C SER A 201 -0.42 0.37 -13.77
N CYS A 202 -0.50 -0.93 -14.08
CA CYS A 202 -1.37 -1.86 -13.40
C CYS A 202 -0.59 -2.68 -12.37
N PHE A 203 -0.96 -2.57 -11.09
CA PHE A 203 -0.36 -3.31 -10.00
C PHE A 203 -1.26 -4.48 -9.59
N ASP A 204 -0.66 -5.66 -9.42
CA ASP A 204 -1.32 -6.88 -8.96
C ASP A 204 -1.37 -6.90 -7.43
N LYS A 205 -2.58 -6.83 -6.87
CA LYS A 205 -2.80 -6.83 -5.41
C LYS A 205 -2.31 -8.10 -4.74
N ALA A 206 -2.41 -9.26 -5.39
CA ALA A 206 -1.93 -10.52 -4.82
C ALA A 206 -0.40 -10.56 -4.74
N ALA A 207 0.30 -10.00 -5.74
CA ALA A 207 1.74 -9.85 -5.68
C ALA A 207 2.18 -8.84 -4.61
N MET A 208 1.49 -7.70 -4.50
CA MET A 208 1.71 -6.73 -3.43
C MET A 208 1.49 -7.34 -2.06
N GLN A 209 0.42 -8.10 -1.88
CA GLN A 209 0.14 -8.79 -0.62
C GLN A 209 1.25 -9.76 -0.23
N LYS A 210 1.82 -10.49 -1.19
CA LYS A 210 2.97 -11.38 -0.92
C LYS A 210 4.20 -10.62 -0.44
N LEU A 211 4.48 -9.44 -1.02
CA LEU A 211 5.58 -8.58 -0.57
C LEU A 211 5.33 -8.09 0.87
N LEU A 212 4.12 -7.66 1.16
CA LEU A 212 3.72 -7.22 2.49
C LEU A 212 3.81 -8.35 3.52
N GLN A 213 3.38 -9.56 3.19
CA GLN A 213 3.47 -10.73 4.07
C GLN A 213 4.91 -11.08 4.48
N GLN A 214 5.91 -10.72 3.68
CA GLN A 214 7.33 -10.93 4.01
C GLN A 214 7.84 -9.94 5.07
N VAL A 215 7.16 -8.83 5.25
CA VAL A 215 7.57 -7.71 6.11
C VAL A 215 6.67 -7.57 7.33
N CYS A 216 5.38 -7.89 7.19
CA CYS A 216 4.42 -7.88 8.29
C CYS A 216 4.76 -8.96 9.30
N GLY A 217 4.84 -8.59 10.58
CA GLY A 217 4.92 -9.53 11.69
C GLY A 217 3.62 -10.30 11.88
N GLU A 218 3.70 -11.33 12.72
CA GLU A 218 2.53 -12.18 13.03
C GLU A 218 1.39 -11.44 13.72
N GLN A 219 1.65 -10.26 14.28
CA GLN A 219 0.68 -9.45 15.01
C GLN A 219 -0.19 -8.58 14.12
N VAL A 220 0.22 -8.33 12.87
CA VAL A 220 -0.58 -7.53 11.92
C VAL A 220 -1.74 -8.38 11.41
N THR A 221 -2.95 -7.96 11.69
CA THR A 221 -4.16 -8.68 11.27
C THR A 221 -4.77 -8.11 10.00
N GLN A 222 -4.69 -6.80 9.80
CA GLN A 222 -5.31 -6.12 8.67
C GLN A 222 -4.52 -4.89 8.25
N LEU A 223 -4.52 -4.62 6.95
CA LEU A 223 -4.07 -3.38 6.34
C LEU A 223 -5.22 -2.78 5.53
N LEU A 224 -5.49 -1.51 5.75
CA LEU A 224 -6.44 -0.74 4.96
C LEU A 224 -5.74 0.47 4.34
N VAL A 225 -5.70 0.52 3.02
CA VAL A 225 -5.18 1.65 2.24
C VAL A 225 -6.34 2.54 1.85
N LYS A 226 -6.24 3.83 2.19
CA LYS A 226 -7.25 4.86 1.91
C LYS A 226 -6.67 5.95 1.02
N ASP A 227 -7.52 6.54 0.18
CA ASP A 227 -7.18 7.75 -0.57
C ASP A 227 -7.13 9.00 0.35
N TRP A 228 -6.82 10.14 -0.24
CA TRP A 228 -6.77 11.43 0.45
C TRP A 228 -8.13 11.90 1.00
N ASN A 229 -9.26 11.35 0.50
CA ASN A 229 -10.61 11.59 1.02
C ASN A 229 -10.99 10.62 2.15
N GLY A 230 -10.10 9.68 2.50
CA GLY A 230 -10.36 8.62 3.46
C GLY A 230 -11.19 7.46 2.91
N GLN A 231 -11.40 7.39 1.58
CA GLN A 231 -12.11 6.28 0.96
C GLN A 231 -11.19 5.06 0.83
N PRO A 232 -11.69 3.85 1.15
CA PRO A 232 -10.89 2.64 1.04
C PRO A 232 -10.58 2.33 -0.43
N ILE A 233 -9.29 2.18 -0.73
CA ILE A 233 -8.79 1.74 -2.05
C ILE A 233 -8.53 0.24 -2.03
N TRP A 234 -7.93 -0.26 -0.93
CA TRP A 234 -7.52 -1.64 -0.81
C TRP A 234 -7.51 -2.08 0.64
N GLN A 235 -8.02 -3.27 0.89
CA GLN A 235 -8.00 -3.92 2.20
C GLN A 235 -7.35 -5.29 2.06
N VAL A 236 -6.49 -5.61 3.01
CA VAL A 236 -5.81 -6.92 3.11
C VAL A 236 -6.04 -7.44 4.52
N ASP A 237 -6.59 -8.63 4.61
CA ASP A 237 -6.72 -9.38 5.86
C ASP A 237 -5.59 -10.43 5.89
N PHE A 238 -4.67 -10.31 6.84
CA PHE A 238 -3.56 -11.25 7.00
C PHE A 238 -3.95 -12.42 7.88
N GLN A 239 -4.73 -12.15 8.93
CA GLN A 239 -5.20 -13.15 9.89
C GLN A 239 -6.60 -12.80 10.37
N GLN A 240 -7.39 -13.83 10.71
CA GLN A 240 -8.64 -13.65 11.44
C GLN A 240 -8.35 -13.78 12.94
N THR A 241 -8.60 -12.73 13.68
CA THR A 241 -8.47 -12.72 15.13
C THR A 241 -9.80 -12.42 15.81
N SER A 242 -9.99 -13.04 16.97
CA SER A 242 -11.09 -12.70 17.90
C SER A 242 -10.59 -11.88 19.10
N ALA A 243 -9.31 -11.63 19.17
CA ALA A 243 -8.69 -10.82 20.23
C ALA A 243 -8.99 -9.33 20.04
N PRO A 244 -8.86 -8.52 21.10
CA PRO A 244 -8.92 -7.07 20.97
C PRO A 244 -7.83 -6.58 20.01
N THR A 245 -8.18 -5.60 19.17
CA THR A 245 -7.27 -5.06 18.16
C THR A 245 -7.04 -3.57 18.36
N GLN A 246 -5.86 -3.11 18.01
CA GLN A 246 -5.50 -1.69 17.96
C GLN A 246 -5.18 -1.29 16.53
N THR A 247 -5.50 -0.05 16.15
CA THR A 247 -5.23 0.47 14.81
C THR A 247 -4.19 1.60 14.89
N CYS A 248 -3.17 1.50 14.05
CA CYS A 248 -2.17 2.55 13.86
C CYS A 248 -2.30 3.11 12.44
N SER A 249 -2.45 4.42 12.33
CA SER A 249 -2.55 5.11 11.04
C SER A 249 -1.24 5.81 10.71
N THR A 250 -0.77 5.65 9.47
CA THR A 250 0.41 6.33 8.94
C THR A 250 0.12 6.84 7.54
N SER A 251 0.79 7.91 7.13
CA SER A 251 0.62 8.48 5.79
C SER A 251 1.82 8.12 4.92
N SER A 252 1.56 7.87 3.63
CA SER A 252 2.61 7.73 2.62
C SER A 252 3.46 9.00 2.54
N GLN A 253 4.74 8.83 2.21
CA GLN A 253 5.66 9.93 1.92
C GLN A 253 5.63 10.34 0.45
N SER A 254 5.31 9.41 -0.43
CA SER A 254 5.34 9.59 -1.89
C SER A 254 3.96 9.83 -2.50
N MET A 255 2.90 9.39 -1.84
CA MET A 255 1.53 9.42 -2.36
C MET A 255 0.56 10.08 -1.38
N LEU A 256 -0.57 10.61 -1.89
CA LEU A 256 -1.66 11.13 -1.06
C LEU A 256 -2.59 9.99 -0.58
N VAL A 257 -2.00 9.03 0.12
CA VAL A 257 -2.72 7.90 0.71
C VAL A 257 -2.36 7.73 2.17
N THR A 258 -3.25 7.11 2.92
CA THR A 258 -3.03 6.74 4.32
C THR A 258 -3.15 5.24 4.48
N TYR A 259 -2.37 4.68 5.40
CA TYR A 259 -2.35 3.27 5.73
C TYR A 259 -2.82 3.10 7.17
N ASP A 260 -3.89 2.33 7.36
CA ASP A 260 -4.36 1.92 8.67
C ASP A 260 -3.99 0.45 8.87
N LEU A 261 -3.11 0.19 9.84
CA LEU A 261 -2.74 -1.17 10.23
C LEU A 261 -3.44 -1.53 11.53
N THR A 262 -4.04 -2.71 11.54
CA THR A 262 -4.71 -3.27 12.72
C THR A 262 -3.88 -4.42 13.27
N TYR A 263 -3.66 -4.40 14.58
CA TYR A 263 -2.83 -5.36 15.31
C TYR A 263 -3.67 -6.09 16.36
N GLU A 264 -3.27 -7.30 16.69
CA GLU A 264 -3.76 -8.06 17.83
C GLU A 264 -3.09 -7.54 19.12
N ASP A 265 -3.88 -7.30 20.19
CA ASP A 265 -3.43 -6.73 21.47
C ASP A 265 -2.71 -7.78 22.36
#